data_67db2bd575378ea396d5b1ab4f9a60c3
#
_entry.id   67db2bd575378ea396d5b1ab4f9a60c3
#
_cell.length_a   1.000
_cell.length_b   1.000
_cell.length_c   1.000
_cell.angle_alpha   90.00
_cell.angle_beta   90.00
_cell.angle_gamma   90.00
#
_symmetry.space_group_name_H-M   'P 1'
#
loop_
_entity.id
_entity.type
_entity.pdbx_description
1 polymer ?
#
loop_
_entity_poly.entity_id
_entity_poly.type
_entity_poly.pdbx_seq_one_letter_code
_entity_poly.pdbx_strand_id
1 'polypeptide(L)'
;MSPIVREYYRVPRGDRRIYLRPAASDLVPLAARNRRRIASYSFELAGRPIREFRAAARSECLALARWYTEQWGIAAPAWSEPKPVIVTGHQPQPFHSGVWFKNFLAGSVASAVGARPST
;
A
#
# COMPACT_ATOMS: atom_id res chain seq x y z
N MET A 1 7.02 29.67 7.73
CA MET A 1 6.65 28.93 6.49
C MET A 1 7.92 28.30 5.94
N SER A 2 7.95 26.98 5.81
CA SER A 2 9.09 26.31 5.15
C SER A 2 9.09 26.65 3.65
N PRO A 3 10.25 26.89 3.02
CA PRO A 3 10.32 27.19 1.60
C PRO A 3 9.78 26.03 0.77
N ILE A 4 9.02 26.36 -0.28
CA ILE A 4 8.56 25.38 -1.27
C ILE A 4 9.78 24.93 -2.07
N VAL A 5 10.24 23.72 -1.82
CA VAL A 5 11.31 23.10 -2.61
C VAL A 5 10.70 22.55 -3.90
N ARG A 6 11.02 23.13 -5.03
CA ARG A 6 10.64 22.60 -6.36
C ARG A 6 11.64 21.54 -6.77
N GLU A 7 11.17 20.30 -6.85
CA GLU A 7 11.98 19.20 -7.38
C GLU A 7 11.58 18.93 -8.83
N TYR A 8 12.57 18.87 -9.71
CA TYR A 8 12.37 18.55 -11.13
C TYR A 8 12.66 17.07 -11.37
N TYR A 9 11.68 16.36 -11.89
CA TYR A 9 11.82 14.95 -12.24
C TYR A 9 12.00 14.79 -13.74
N ARG A 10 12.96 13.98 -14.14
CA ARG A 10 13.14 13.59 -15.54
C ARG A 10 12.82 12.13 -15.72
N VAL A 11 11.98 11.83 -16.71
CA VAL A 11 11.71 10.44 -17.11
C VAL A 11 13.01 9.82 -17.63
N PRO A 12 13.40 8.63 -17.17
CA PRO A 12 14.57 7.94 -17.70
C PRO A 12 14.40 7.67 -19.21
N ARG A 13 15.42 7.96 -20.00
CA ARG A 13 15.40 7.74 -21.46
C ARG A 13 16.05 6.41 -21.87
N GLY A 14 16.68 5.69 -20.94
CA GLY A 14 17.33 4.40 -21.20
C GLY A 14 16.36 3.24 -21.11
N ASP A 15 16.63 2.18 -21.88
CA ASP A 15 15.90 0.92 -21.77
C ASP A 15 16.09 0.29 -20.37
N ARG A 16 15.06 -0.40 -19.88
CA ARG A 16 15.02 -1.04 -18.54
C ARG A 16 15.27 -0.11 -17.36
N ARG A 17 15.06 1.18 -17.55
CA ARG A 17 15.17 2.18 -16.47
C ARG A 17 13.80 2.61 -16.01
N ILE A 18 13.66 2.71 -14.69
CA ILE A 18 12.44 3.21 -14.06
C ILE A 18 12.80 4.31 -13.08
N TYR A 19 11.94 5.32 -13.01
CA TYR A 19 12.00 6.31 -11.98
C TYR A 19 11.04 5.90 -10.86
N LEU A 20 11.59 5.69 -9.67
CA LEU A 20 10.83 5.31 -8.49
C LEU A 20 11.23 6.20 -7.30
N ARG A 21 10.25 6.79 -6.65
CA ARG A 21 10.47 7.58 -5.43
C ARG A 21 9.38 7.27 -4.41
N PRO A 22 9.74 6.85 -3.18
CA PRO A 22 11.11 6.52 -2.75
C PRO A 22 11.70 5.33 -3.52
N ALA A 23 12.99 5.07 -3.37
CA ALA A 23 13.65 3.93 -4.01
C ALA A 23 13.00 2.60 -3.55
N ALA A 24 13.08 1.56 -4.38
CA ALA A 24 12.49 0.25 -4.06
C ALA A 24 13.01 -0.32 -2.74
N SER A 25 14.31 -0.13 -2.45
CA SER A 25 14.95 -0.52 -1.19
C SER A 25 14.34 0.09 0.05
N ASP A 26 13.72 1.26 -0.09
CA ASP A 26 13.19 2.02 1.03
C ASP A 26 11.73 1.67 1.35
N LEU A 27 11.03 0.98 0.45
CA LEU A 27 9.59 0.74 0.58
C LEU A 27 9.25 -0.15 1.77
N VAL A 28 10.00 -1.21 2.01
CA VAL A 28 9.77 -2.12 3.15
C VAL A 28 10.08 -1.43 4.48
N PRO A 29 11.24 -0.76 4.66
CA PRO A 29 11.50 0.06 5.84
C PRO A 29 10.46 1.15 6.06
N LEU A 30 9.99 1.80 4.99
CA LEU A 30 8.95 2.84 5.04
C LEU A 30 7.62 2.28 5.54
N ALA A 31 7.20 1.12 5.03
CA ALA A 31 5.97 0.46 5.47
C ALA A 31 6.02 0.11 6.97
N ALA A 32 7.14 -0.41 7.44
CA ALA A 32 7.35 -0.69 8.86
C ALA A 32 7.30 0.58 9.73
N ARG A 33 7.93 1.67 9.28
CA ARG A 33 7.90 2.97 9.96
C ARG A 33 6.48 3.53 10.01
N ASN A 34 5.75 3.47 8.90
CA ASN A 34 4.37 3.95 8.83
C ASN A 34 3.45 3.16 9.75
N ARG A 35 3.63 1.85 9.84
CA ARG A 35 2.87 1.00 10.77
C ARG A 35 3.05 1.46 12.22
N ARG A 36 4.28 1.73 12.65
CA ARG A 36 4.56 2.27 14.00
C ARG A 36 3.93 3.64 14.20
N ARG A 37 4.09 4.55 13.23
CA ARG A 37 3.51 5.90 13.29
C ARG A 37 1.98 5.85 13.41
N ILE A 38 1.33 5.03 12.61
CA ILE A 38 -0.12 4.88 12.64
C ILE A 38 -0.60 4.28 13.98
N ALA A 39 0.17 3.37 14.57
CA ALA A 39 -0.15 2.78 15.87
C ALA A 39 -0.08 3.82 17.02
N SER A 40 0.70 4.88 16.86
CA SER A 40 0.81 5.96 17.86
C SER A 40 -0.31 7.01 17.79
N TYR A 41 -1.18 6.97 16.78
CA TYR A 41 -2.27 7.93 16.68
C TYR A 41 -3.33 7.72 17.79
N SER A 42 -3.75 8.84 18.42
CA SER A 42 -4.68 8.85 19.55
C SER A 42 -5.82 9.87 19.41
N PHE A 43 -6.00 10.43 18.21
CA PHE A 43 -7.10 11.37 17.96
C PHE A 43 -8.42 10.65 17.65
N GLU A 44 -9.51 11.41 17.65
CA GLU A 44 -10.81 10.93 17.22
C GLU A 44 -11.13 11.38 15.79
N LEU A 45 -11.85 10.53 15.06
CA LEU A 45 -12.40 10.82 13.74
C LEU A 45 -13.89 10.48 13.74
N ALA A 46 -14.74 11.44 13.38
CA ALA A 46 -16.19 11.29 13.39
C ALA A 46 -16.74 10.77 14.73
N GLY A 47 -16.21 11.28 15.86
CA GLY A 47 -16.63 10.90 17.20
C GLY A 47 -16.21 9.49 17.65
N ARG A 48 -15.29 8.85 16.94
CA ARG A 48 -14.75 7.53 17.29
C ARG A 48 -13.24 7.56 17.43
N PRO A 49 -12.65 6.86 18.40
CA PRO A 49 -11.20 6.70 18.47
C PRO A 49 -10.63 6.18 17.15
N ILE A 50 -9.57 6.80 16.64
CA ILE A 50 -8.99 6.47 15.33
C ILE A 50 -8.62 4.99 15.21
N ARG A 51 -8.23 4.34 16.29
CA ARG A 51 -7.89 2.92 16.31
C ARG A 51 -9.10 2.04 15.99
N GLU A 52 -10.25 2.33 16.59
CA GLU A 52 -11.51 1.61 16.36
C GLU A 52 -12.03 1.88 14.96
N PHE A 53 -12.03 3.15 14.54
CA PHE A 53 -12.43 3.54 13.20
C PHE A 53 -11.63 2.80 12.14
N ARG A 54 -10.32 2.73 12.31
CA ARG A 54 -9.43 2.02 11.38
C ARG A 54 -9.66 0.51 11.37
N ALA A 55 -9.88 -0.09 12.52
CA ALA A 55 -10.15 -1.52 12.61
C ALA A 55 -11.44 -1.88 11.84
N ALA A 56 -12.51 -1.12 12.05
CA ALA A 56 -13.77 -1.29 11.34
C ALA A 56 -13.62 -1.09 9.83
N ALA A 57 -13.06 0.05 9.41
CA ALA A 57 -12.86 0.39 8.00
C ALA A 57 -11.97 -0.65 7.28
N ARG A 58 -10.94 -1.16 7.96
CA ARG A 58 -10.10 -2.22 7.41
C ARG A 58 -10.88 -3.53 7.22
N SER A 59 -11.64 -3.94 8.22
CA SER A 59 -12.46 -5.15 8.15
C SER A 59 -13.45 -5.09 6.99
N GLU A 60 -14.17 -3.96 6.86
CA GLU A 60 -15.13 -3.75 5.78
C GLU A 60 -14.45 -3.74 4.40
N CYS A 61 -13.31 -3.05 4.27
CA CYS A 61 -12.54 -3.01 3.01
C CYS A 61 -12.09 -4.40 2.58
N LEU A 62 -11.58 -5.21 3.50
CA LEU A 62 -11.14 -6.57 3.22
C LEU A 62 -12.30 -7.51 2.89
N ALA A 63 -13.44 -7.37 3.57
CA ALA A 63 -14.64 -8.13 3.27
C ALA A 63 -15.17 -7.79 1.87
N LEU A 64 -15.22 -6.51 1.51
CA LEU A 64 -15.63 -6.07 0.19
C LEU A 64 -14.66 -6.54 -0.90
N ALA A 65 -13.35 -6.45 -0.67
CA ALA A 65 -12.34 -6.92 -1.61
C ALA A 65 -12.45 -8.43 -1.84
N ARG A 66 -12.70 -9.20 -0.78
CA ARG A 66 -12.95 -10.64 -0.86
C ARG A 66 -14.17 -10.95 -1.69
N TRP A 67 -15.31 -10.34 -1.33
CA TRP A 67 -16.56 -10.51 -2.06
C TRP A 67 -16.37 -10.20 -3.55
N TYR A 68 -15.76 -9.06 -3.88
CA TYR A 68 -15.51 -8.67 -5.27
C TYR A 68 -14.62 -9.68 -6.02
N THR A 69 -13.57 -10.17 -5.40
CA THR A 69 -12.66 -11.17 -6.00
C THR A 69 -13.39 -12.49 -6.29
N GLU A 70 -14.22 -12.93 -5.35
CA GLU A 70 -15.01 -14.17 -5.49
C GLU A 70 -16.09 -14.09 -6.60
N GLN A 71 -16.61 -12.88 -6.90
CA GLN A 71 -17.53 -12.67 -8.03
C GLN A 71 -16.90 -13.03 -9.40
N TRP A 72 -15.57 -12.99 -9.49
CA TRP A 72 -14.81 -13.36 -10.67
C TRP A 72 -14.39 -14.84 -10.68
N GLY A 73 -14.90 -15.66 -9.79
CA GLY A 73 -14.53 -17.07 -9.65
C GLY A 73 -13.10 -17.29 -9.13
N ILE A 74 -12.49 -16.26 -8.55
CA ILE A 74 -11.13 -16.33 -8.00
C ILE A 74 -11.23 -16.53 -6.49
N ALA A 75 -10.59 -17.56 -5.96
CA ALA A 75 -10.51 -17.78 -4.53
C ALA A 75 -9.69 -16.63 -3.88
N ALA A 76 -10.33 -15.88 -2.99
CA ALA A 76 -9.63 -14.86 -2.24
C ALA A 76 -8.67 -15.50 -1.24
N PRO A 77 -7.45 -15.01 -1.11
CA PRO A 77 -6.48 -15.54 -0.14
C PRO A 77 -7.01 -15.37 1.29
N ALA A 78 -6.68 -16.33 2.14
CA ALA A 78 -7.00 -16.22 3.56
C ALA A 78 -6.23 -15.06 4.19
N TRP A 79 -6.95 -14.15 4.83
CA TRP A 79 -6.36 -13.08 5.61
C TRP A 79 -6.24 -13.51 7.06
N SER A 80 -5.02 -13.42 7.58
CA SER A 80 -4.78 -13.52 9.02
C SER A 80 -4.35 -12.13 9.51
N GLU A 81 -5.09 -11.56 10.44
CA GLU A 81 -4.64 -10.38 11.18
C GLU A 81 -3.39 -10.74 12.01
N PRO A 82 -2.43 -9.82 12.15
CA PRO A 82 -2.44 -8.39 11.84
C PRO A 82 -1.56 -7.99 10.63
N LYS A 83 -1.70 -8.62 9.49
CA LYS A 83 -0.85 -8.32 8.31
C LYS A 83 -1.13 -6.93 7.73
N PRO A 84 -0.13 -6.17 7.31
CA PRO A 84 -0.33 -4.91 6.63
C PRO A 84 -0.99 -5.10 5.26
N VAL A 85 -1.78 -4.13 4.83
CA VAL A 85 -2.36 -4.08 3.49
C VAL A 85 -1.58 -3.06 2.67
N ILE A 86 -1.06 -3.48 1.53
CA ILE A 86 -0.43 -2.61 0.55
C ILE A 86 -1.44 -2.34 -0.55
N VAL A 87 -1.71 -1.06 -0.79
CA VAL A 87 -2.72 -0.62 -1.77
C VAL A 87 -2.03 0.09 -2.92
N THR A 88 -2.47 -0.21 -4.13
CA THR A 88 -2.12 0.53 -5.35
C THR A 88 -3.39 0.92 -6.08
N GLY A 89 -3.35 1.99 -6.85
CA GLY A 89 -4.51 2.47 -7.60
C GLY A 89 -4.10 3.09 -8.92
N HIS A 90 -4.94 2.87 -9.95
CA HIS A 90 -4.88 3.50 -11.26
C HIS A 90 -6.19 3.22 -12.01
N GLN A 91 -6.32 3.71 -13.22
CA GLN A 91 -7.44 3.38 -14.11
C GLN A 91 -7.50 1.85 -14.34
N PRO A 92 -8.69 1.31 -14.62
CA PRO A 92 -8.89 -0.14 -14.73
C PRO A 92 -8.26 -0.78 -15.98
N GLN A 93 -7.75 0.02 -16.92
CA GLN A 93 -7.13 -0.46 -18.14
C GLN A 93 -5.59 -0.47 -18.02
N PRO A 94 -4.95 -1.63 -17.82
CA PRO A 94 -3.50 -1.74 -17.61
C PRO A 94 -2.73 -1.81 -18.96
N PHE A 95 -2.86 -0.81 -19.81
CA PHE A 95 -2.19 -0.76 -21.13
C PHE A 95 -0.79 -0.13 -21.09
N HIS A 96 -0.33 0.35 -19.95
CA HIS A 96 0.99 0.98 -19.81
C HIS A 96 1.89 0.16 -18.88
N SER A 97 3.15 -0.03 -19.30
CA SER A 97 4.13 -0.82 -18.55
C SER A 97 4.33 -0.34 -17.10
N GLY A 98 4.23 0.98 -16.85
CA GLY A 98 4.31 1.54 -15.51
C GLY A 98 3.16 1.10 -14.58
N VAL A 99 1.98 0.80 -15.12
CA VAL A 99 0.84 0.27 -14.37
C VAL A 99 1.15 -1.16 -13.91
N TRP A 100 1.60 -2.00 -14.82
CA TRP A 100 2.03 -3.36 -14.52
C TRP A 100 3.15 -3.38 -13.47
N PHE A 101 4.16 -2.53 -13.66
CA PHE A 101 5.25 -2.41 -12.69
C PHE A 101 4.76 -2.08 -11.30
N LYS A 102 3.83 -1.13 -11.13
CA LYS A 102 3.26 -0.79 -9.81
C LYS A 102 2.59 -1.99 -9.15
N ASN A 103 1.85 -2.79 -9.91
CA ASN A 103 1.16 -3.95 -9.37
C ASN A 103 2.14 -5.02 -8.89
N PHE A 104 3.17 -5.33 -9.68
CA PHE A 104 4.22 -6.28 -9.29
C PHE A 104 5.02 -5.77 -8.09
N LEU A 105 5.34 -4.47 -8.08
CA LEU A 105 6.06 -3.85 -6.95
C LEU A 105 5.22 -3.92 -5.67
N ALA A 106 3.93 -3.59 -5.74
CA ALA A 106 3.03 -3.68 -4.59
C ALA A 106 2.94 -5.11 -4.07
N GLY A 107 2.83 -6.11 -4.94
CA GLY A 107 2.85 -7.52 -4.57
C GLY A 107 4.16 -7.94 -3.90
N SER A 108 5.29 -7.51 -4.45
CA SER A 108 6.63 -7.79 -3.87
C SER A 108 6.80 -7.16 -2.48
N VAL A 109 6.36 -5.92 -2.31
CA VAL A 109 6.40 -5.23 -1.00
C VAL A 109 5.48 -5.91 -0.01
N ALA A 110 4.26 -6.27 -0.42
CA ALA A 110 3.30 -6.98 0.43
C ALA A 110 3.87 -8.31 0.94
N SER A 111 4.49 -9.10 0.05
CA SER A 111 5.15 -10.35 0.40
C SER A 111 6.30 -10.13 1.39
N ALA A 112 7.15 -9.14 1.15
CA ALA A 112 8.30 -8.85 2.01
C ALA A 112 7.89 -8.34 3.39
N VAL A 113 6.83 -7.53 3.50
CA VAL A 113 6.32 -7.00 4.76
C VAL A 113 5.53 -8.06 5.53
N GLY A 114 4.79 -8.93 4.82
CA GLY A 114 4.05 -10.04 5.42
C GLY A 114 4.92 -11.20 5.90
N ALA A 115 6.10 -11.40 5.28
CA ALA A 115 7.05 -12.45 5.65
C ALA A 115 7.89 -12.12 6.90
N ARG A 116 7.93 -10.89 7.37
CA ARG A 116 8.69 -10.53 8.57
C ARG A 116 7.87 -10.86 9.82
N PRO A 117 8.37 -11.73 10.72
CA PRO A 117 7.77 -11.87 12.03
C PRO A 117 7.79 -10.50 12.72
N SER A 118 6.69 -10.16 13.37
CA SER A 118 6.63 -9.01 14.27
C SER A 118 7.56 -9.30 15.46
N THR A 119 8.74 -8.71 15.48
CA THR A 119 9.53 -8.54 16.71
C THR A 119 8.94 -7.45 17.55
#